data_b66ac7ac386c870d3e5fa82014330b56
#
_entry.id   b66ac7ac386c870d3e5fa82014330b56
#
_cell.length_a   1.000
_cell.length_b   1.000
_cell.length_c   1.000
_cell.angle_alpha   90.00
_cell.angle_beta   90.00
_cell.angle_gamma   90.00
#
_symmetry.space_group_name_H-M   'P 1'
#
loop_
_entity.id
_entity.type
_entity.pdbx_description
1 polymer ?
#
loop_
_entity_poly.entity_id
_entity_poly.type
_entity_poly.pdbx_seq_one_letter_code
_entity_poly.pdbx_strand_id
1 'polypeptide(L)'
;KDMVQTLEGVTEEAWGRYAFAREPLERKFTSQEKDAYTVKANACGREWAKRISEKYGTENPKILAGKMGMKVKMPKVPTGGGVVLFAQYVQPDEITIFTDCVDKAAALEKQCGCPLLKKERLLEILLAHELFHAVEEQYAGEIFTRTEKIELWRKPFSNRSVISCLSEIAAMAFAR
;
A
#
# COMPACT_ATOMS: atom_id res chain seq x y z
N LYS A 1 -18.19 -9.24 -14.25
CA LYS A 1 -17.10 -9.38 -15.24
C LYS A 1 -16.57 -8.02 -15.66
N ASP A 2 -17.43 -7.11 -16.08
CA ASP A 2 -17.07 -5.75 -16.56
C ASP A 2 -16.33 -4.92 -15.50
N MET A 3 -16.75 -4.99 -14.22
CA MET A 3 -16.09 -4.23 -13.13
C MET A 3 -14.63 -4.67 -12.92
N VAL A 4 -14.34 -5.96 -12.96
CA VAL A 4 -12.97 -6.48 -12.79
C VAL A 4 -12.08 -6.05 -13.96
N GLN A 5 -12.57 -6.17 -15.19
CA GLN A 5 -11.86 -5.68 -16.37
C GLN A 5 -11.60 -4.18 -16.32
N THR A 6 -12.58 -3.40 -15.82
CA THR A 6 -12.40 -1.96 -15.59
C THR A 6 -11.28 -1.70 -14.57
N LEU A 7 -11.23 -2.46 -13.47
CA LEU A 7 -10.20 -2.30 -12.43
C LEU A 7 -8.80 -2.73 -12.90
N GLU A 8 -8.71 -3.77 -13.74
CA GLU A 8 -7.43 -4.19 -14.35
C GLU A 8 -6.86 -3.12 -15.29
N GLY A 9 -7.73 -2.34 -15.94
CA GLY A 9 -7.34 -1.25 -16.84
C GLY A 9 -7.11 0.11 -16.15
N VAL A 10 -7.24 0.18 -14.83
CA VAL A 10 -7.05 1.45 -14.09
C VAL A 10 -5.57 1.87 -14.11
N THR A 11 -5.31 3.07 -14.63
CA THR A 11 -3.97 3.65 -14.68
C THR A 11 -3.46 4.07 -13.30
N GLU A 12 -2.13 4.22 -13.15
CA GLU A 12 -1.53 4.74 -11.91
C GLU A 12 -2.10 6.11 -11.53
N GLU A 13 -2.38 6.97 -12.51
CA GLU A 13 -3.00 8.28 -12.29
C GLU A 13 -4.42 8.17 -11.72
N ALA A 14 -5.24 7.26 -12.28
CA ALA A 14 -6.59 7.06 -11.80
C ALA A 14 -6.60 6.49 -10.37
N TRP A 15 -5.68 5.58 -10.05
CA TRP A 15 -5.47 5.10 -8.68
C TRP A 15 -4.99 6.21 -7.75
N GLY A 16 -4.08 7.06 -8.20
CA GLY A 16 -3.62 8.22 -7.45
C GLY A 16 -4.78 9.16 -7.09
N ARG A 17 -5.63 9.49 -8.06
CA ARG A 17 -6.82 10.33 -7.83
C ARG A 17 -7.80 9.70 -6.85
N TYR A 18 -7.99 8.39 -6.93
CA TYR A 18 -8.81 7.65 -5.96
C TYR A 18 -8.22 7.69 -4.54
N ALA A 19 -6.90 7.55 -4.39
CA ALA A 19 -6.23 7.66 -3.11
C ALA A 19 -6.33 9.09 -2.55
N PHE A 20 -6.09 10.11 -3.37
CA PHE A 20 -6.25 11.51 -2.98
C PHE A 20 -7.68 11.87 -2.58
N ALA A 21 -8.71 11.26 -3.16
CA ALA A 21 -10.10 11.47 -2.75
C ALA A 21 -10.38 11.05 -1.29
N ARG A 22 -9.48 10.28 -0.67
CA ARG A 22 -9.52 9.85 0.73
C ARG A 22 -8.50 10.56 1.63
N GLU A 23 -7.67 11.43 1.05
CA GLU A 23 -6.68 12.20 1.78
C GLU A 23 -7.37 13.29 2.61
N PRO A 24 -7.17 13.34 3.94
CA PRO A 24 -7.76 14.38 4.78
C PRO A 24 -7.41 15.81 4.35
N LEU A 25 -6.25 15.97 3.72
CA LEU A 25 -5.75 17.26 3.23
C LEU A 25 -6.04 17.49 1.74
N GLU A 26 -6.90 16.69 1.13
CA GLU A 26 -7.21 16.68 -0.31
C GLU A 26 -7.45 18.07 -0.90
N ARG A 27 -8.17 18.92 -0.16
CA ARG A 27 -8.55 20.28 -0.59
C ARG A 27 -7.37 21.26 -0.68
N LYS A 28 -6.19 20.89 -0.15
CA LYS A 28 -4.98 21.72 -0.22
C LYS A 28 -4.21 21.54 -1.51
N PHE A 29 -4.59 20.59 -2.34
CA PHE A 29 -3.87 20.23 -3.56
C PHE A 29 -4.68 20.55 -4.81
N THR A 30 -4.03 21.15 -5.78
CA THR A 30 -4.52 21.25 -7.17
C THR A 30 -4.49 19.87 -7.84
N SER A 31 -5.21 19.70 -8.93
CA SER A 31 -5.17 18.45 -9.71
C SER A 31 -3.76 18.14 -10.22
N GLN A 32 -3.02 19.17 -10.65
CA GLN A 32 -1.64 19.01 -11.12
C GLN A 32 -0.69 18.55 -10.02
N GLU A 33 -0.83 19.08 -8.79
CA GLU A 33 -0.03 18.65 -7.64
C GLU A 33 -0.35 17.20 -7.27
N LYS A 34 -1.63 16.79 -7.27
CA LYS A 34 -2.04 15.41 -7.03
C LYS A 34 -1.41 14.45 -8.05
N ASP A 35 -1.44 14.80 -9.33
CA ASP A 35 -0.84 13.99 -10.39
C ASP A 35 0.70 13.92 -10.21
N ALA A 36 1.36 15.03 -9.90
CA ALA A 36 2.80 15.06 -9.63
C ALA A 36 3.20 14.24 -8.41
N TYR A 37 2.45 14.34 -7.31
CA TYR A 37 2.67 13.52 -6.11
C TYR A 37 2.43 12.04 -6.38
N THR A 38 1.42 11.70 -7.16
CA THR A 38 1.14 10.31 -7.56
C THR A 38 2.33 9.70 -8.32
N VAL A 39 2.90 10.42 -9.28
CA VAL A 39 4.09 9.96 -10.01
C VAL A 39 5.27 9.74 -9.07
N LYS A 40 5.55 10.68 -8.17
CA LYS A 40 6.65 10.57 -7.20
C LYS A 40 6.45 9.40 -6.22
N ALA A 41 5.23 9.19 -5.73
CA ALA A 41 4.92 8.09 -4.81
C ALA A 41 5.07 6.73 -5.50
N ASN A 42 4.59 6.58 -6.74
CA ASN A 42 4.81 5.36 -7.52
C ASN A 42 6.31 5.09 -7.78
N ALA A 43 7.07 6.13 -8.14
CA ALA A 43 8.53 6.01 -8.32
C ALA A 43 9.21 5.59 -7.01
N CYS A 44 8.83 6.18 -5.88
CA CYS A 44 9.31 5.81 -4.55
C CYS A 44 9.06 4.32 -4.25
N GLY A 45 7.84 3.84 -4.45
CA GLY A 45 7.50 2.43 -4.21
C GLY A 45 8.38 1.47 -5.02
N ARG A 46 8.52 1.73 -6.32
CA ARG A 46 9.38 0.92 -7.21
C ARG A 46 10.86 0.97 -6.84
N GLU A 47 11.37 2.15 -6.49
CA GLU A 47 12.75 2.32 -6.07
C GLU A 47 13.04 1.52 -4.79
N TRP A 48 12.15 1.62 -3.80
CA TRP A 48 12.30 0.87 -2.55
C TRP A 48 12.11 -0.63 -2.73
N ALA A 49 11.24 -1.09 -3.63
CA ALA A 49 11.13 -2.51 -3.98
C ALA A 49 12.48 -3.05 -4.49
N LYS A 50 13.10 -2.36 -5.43
CA LYS A 50 14.43 -2.70 -5.93
C LYS A 50 15.50 -2.68 -4.84
N ARG A 51 15.58 -1.60 -4.07
CA ARG A 51 16.57 -1.41 -3.00
C ARG A 51 16.48 -2.50 -1.93
N ILE A 52 15.26 -2.88 -1.55
CA ILE A 52 15.01 -3.91 -0.55
C ILE A 52 15.29 -5.31 -1.11
N SER A 53 14.88 -5.59 -2.34
CA SER A 53 15.18 -6.88 -2.99
C SER A 53 16.69 -7.10 -3.15
N GLU A 54 17.43 -6.07 -3.52
CA GLU A 54 18.90 -6.12 -3.58
C GLU A 54 19.53 -6.33 -2.20
N LYS A 55 19.09 -5.58 -1.17
CA LYS A 55 19.60 -5.70 0.20
C LYS A 55 19.40 -7.09 0.77
N TYR A 56 18.27 -7.70 0.56
CA TYR A 56 17.90 -9.00 1.13
C TYR A 56 18.11 -10.18 0.16
N GLY A 57 18.45 -9.91 -1.11
CA GLY A 57 18.69 -10.92 -2.14
C GLY A 57 17.45 -11.74 -2.49
N THR A 58 16.25 -11.13 -2.49
CA THR A 58 15.00 -11.81 -2.81
C THR A 58 13.89 -10.82 -3.16
N GLU A 59 13.05 -11.20 -4.11
CA GLU A 59 11.78 -10.52 -4.45
C GLU A 59 10.57 -11.25 -3.86
N ASN A 60 10.77 -12.46 -3.31
CA ASN A 60 9.67 -13.21 -2.72
C ASN A 60 9.24 -12.59 -1.39
N PRO A 61 7.99 -12.10 -1.25
CA PRO A 61 7.56 -11.36 -0.08
C PRO A 61 7.54 -12.21 1.20
N LYS A 62 7.34 -13.53 1.11
CA LYS A 62 7.39 -14.44 2.27
C LYS A 62 8.81 -14.59 2.81
N ILE A 63 9.78 -14.75 1.89
CA ILE A 63 11.20 -14.84 2.27
C ILE A 63 11.67 -13.50 2.80
N LEU A 64 11.26 -12.40 2.15
CA LEU A 64 11.57 -11.05 2.56
C LEU A 64 11.04 -10.74 3.96
N ALA A 65 9.79 -11.07 4.25
CA ALA A 65 9.20 -10.93 5.59
C ALA A 65 10.05 -11.63 6.66
N GLY A 66 10.45 -12.88 6.40
CA GLY A 66 11.32 -13.62 7.31
C GLY A 66 12.67 -12.95 7.51
N LYS A 67 13.33 -12.48 6.44
CA LYS A 67 14.63 -11.78 6.50
C LYS A 67 14.55 -10.42 7.21
N MET A 68 13.40 -9.75 7.13
CA MET A 68 13.12 -8.51 7.85
C MET A 68 12.70 -8.74 9.30
N GLY A 69 12.53 -10.00 9.75
CA GLY A 69 12.09 -10.33 11.11
C GLY A 69 10.62 -10.09 11.37
N MET A 70 9.79 -10.01 10.32
CA MET A 70 8.35 -9.79 10.47
C MET A 70 7.62 -11.04 10.96
N LYS A 71 6.70 -10.84 11.89
CA LYS A 71 5.76 -11.85 12.39
C LYS A 71 4.49 -11.82 11.56
N VAL A 72 4.33 -12.76 10.66
CA VAL A 72 3.14 -12.82 9.79
C VAL A 72 2.07 -13.70 10.43
N LYS A 73 0.90 -13.11 10.72
CA LYS A 73 -0.29 -13.79 11.26
C LYS A 73 -1.37 -13.88 10.21
N MET A 74 -2.06 -15.01 10.15
CA MET A 74 -3.13 -15.26 9.18
C MET A 74 -4.40 -15.78 9.89
N PRO A 75 -5.06 -14.96 10.71
CA PRO A 75 -6.28 -15.38 11.40
C PRO A 75 -7.43 -15.58 10.41
N LYS A 76 -8.25 -16.60 10.70
CA LYS A 76 -9.49 -16.87 9.96
C LYS A 76 -10.68 -16.28 10.72
N VAL A 77 -10.62 -15.01 10.99
CA VAL A 77 -11.70 -14.27 11.66
C VAL A 77 -12.16 -13.12 10.79
N PRO A 78 -13.48 -12.84 10.71
CA PRO A 78 -13.97 -11.66 10.02
C PRO A 78 -13.47 -10.41 10.73
N THR A 79 -13.11 -9.40 9.96
CA THR A 79 -12.93 -8.05 10.50
C THR A 79 -14.29 -7.53 10.94
N GLY A 80 -14.41 -7.17 12.24
CA GLY A 80 -15.69 -6.70 12.80
C GLY A 80 -16.10 -5.31 12.30
N GLY A 81 -17.31 -4.86 12.67
CA GLY A 81 -17.75 -3.48 12.50
C GLY A 81 -18.09 -3.03 11.08
N GLY A 82 -18.37 -3.97 10.16
CA GLY A 82 -18.74 -3.63 8.77
C GLY A 82 -17.58 -3.12 7.90
N VAL A 83 -16.37 -3.16 8.40
CA VAL A 83 -15.15 -2.80 7.66
C VAL A 83 -14.54 -4.05 7.04
N VAL A 84 -14.22 -4.00 5.75
CA VAL A 84 -13.46 -5.04 5.06
C VAL A 84 -11.99 -4.66 5.12
N LEU A 85 -11.22 -5.41 5.91
CA LEU A 85 -9.78 -5.25 6.02
C LEU A 85 -9.11 -6.54 5.54
N PHE A 86 -8.23 -6.43 4.55
CA PHE A 86 -7.51 -7.58 4.00
C PHE A 86 -6.23 -7.87 4.75
N ALA A 87 -5.48 -6.83 5.08
CA ALA A 87 -4.22 -6.93 5.81
C ALA A 87 -3.96 -5.65 6.59
N GLN A 88 -3.02 -5.71 7.51
CA GLN A 88 -2.50 -4.55 8.23
C GLN A 88 -1.10 -4.81 8.74
N TYR A 89 -0.26 -3.79 8.69
CA TYR A 89 1.00 -3.73 9.42
C TYR A 89 0.76 -3.15 10.81
N VAL A 90 1.30 -3.80 11.83
CA VAL A 90 1.26 -3.36 13.23
C VAL A 90 2.69 -3.26 13.74
N GLN A 91 3.09 -2.06 14.07
CA GLN A 91 4.42 -1.78 14.63
C GLN A 91 4.68 -2.62 15.88
N PRO A 92 5.93 -3.04 16.11
CA PRO A 92 7.08 -2.76 15.26
C PRO A 92 7.34 -3.81 14.16
N ASP A 93 6.77 -5.02 14.26
CA ASP A 93 7.23 -6.18 13.49
C ASP A 93 6.12 -7.19 13.13
N GLU A 94 4.85 -6.78 13.17
CA GLU A 94 3.74 -7.70 12.91
C GLU A 94 2.98 -7.33 11.64
N ILE A 95 2.69 -8.33 10.81
CA ILE A 95 1.77 -8.21 9.66
C ILE A 95 0.65 -9.22 9.87
N THR A 96 -0.59 -8.74 9.85
CA THR A 96 -1.79 -9.58 9.93
C THR A 96 -2.51 -9.58 8.60
N ILE A 97 -2.76 -10.78 8.03
CA ILE A 97 -3.57 -10.96 6.80
C ILE A 97 -4.84 -11.71 7.19
N PHE A 98 -6.00 -11.12 6.96
CA PHE A 98 -7.31 -11.69 7.30
C PHE A 98 -7.78 -12.64 6.21
N THR A 99 -7.59 -13.95 6.45
CA THR A 99 -7.83 -14.98 5.43
C THR A 99 -9.30 -15.11 5.04
N ASP A 100 -10.25 -14.71 5.89
CA ASP A 100 -11.68 -14.64 5.54
C ASP A 100 -11.94 -13.71 4.34
N CYS A 101 -11.33 -12.51 4.35
CA CYS A 101 -11.44 -11.56 3.25
C CYS A 101 -10.73 -12.07 1.98
N VAL A 102 -9.56 -12.70 2.13
CA VAL A 102 -8.82 -13.31 1.03
C VAL A 102 -9.62 -14.45 0.40
N ASP A 103 -10.21 -15.32 1.22
CA ASP A 103 -11.01 -16.45 0.74
C ASP A 103 -12.27 -15.98 -0.03
N LYS A 104 -12.92 -14.91 0.45
CA LYS A 104 -14.05 -14.28 -0.25
C LYS A 104 -13.62 -13.69 -1.59
N ALA A 105 -12.51 -12.98 -1.64
CA ALA A 105 -11.98 -12.42 -2.89
C ALA A 105 -11.54 -13.53 -3.87
N ALA A 106 -10.88 -14.58 -3.39
CA ALA A 106 -10.49 -15.72 -4.20
C ALA A 106 -11.71 -16.50 -4.75
N ALA A 107 -12.84 -16.51 -4.06
CA ALA A 107 -14.07 -17.10 -4.57
C ALA A 107 -14.61 -16.36 -5.81
N LEU A 108 -14.33 -15.07 -5.95
CA LEU A 108 -14.71 -14.28 -7.13
C LEU A 108 -13.87 -14.64 -8.36
N GLU A 109 -12.64 -15.14 -8.18
CA GLU A 109 -11.77 -15.57 -9.28
C GLU A 109 -12.49 -16.56 -10.20
N LYS A 110 -13.18 -17.54 -9.62
CA LYS A 110 -13.95 -18.55 -10.35
C LYS A 110 -15.10 -17.95 -11.19
N GLN A 111 -15.60 -16.78 -10.80
CA GLN A 111 -16.71 -16.11 -11.48
C GLN A 111 -16.23 -15.15 -12.57
N CYS A 112 -15.14 -14.41 -12.32
CA CYS A 112 -14.64 -13.38 -13.21
C CYS A 112 -13.43 -13.79 -14.05
N GLY A 113 -12.70 -14.85 -13.65
CA GLY A 113 -11.50 -15.33 -14.34
C GLY A 113 -10.29 -14.41 -14.21
N CYS A 114 -10.27 -13.54 -13.16
CA CYS A 114 -9.15 -12.62 -12.93
C CYS A 114 -8.00 -13.31 -12.19
N PRO A 115 -6.82 -13.50 -12.82
CA PRO A 115 -5.70 -14.22 -12.21
C PRO A 115 -5.15 -13.55 -10.94
N LEU A 116 -5.35 -12.23 -10.80
CA LEU A 116 -4.91 -11.47 -9.61
C LEU A 116 -5.69 -11.88 -8.36
N LEU A 117 -6.91 -12.41 -8.51
CA LEU A 117 -7.73 -12.89 -7.42
C LEU A 117 -7.41 -14.31 -6.97
N LYS A 118 -6.44 -15.00 -7.60
CA LYS A 118 -5.93 -16.27 -7.07
C LYS A 118 -5.39 -16.07 -5.66
N LYS A 119 -5.76 -16.98 -4.76
CA LYS A 119 -5.46 -16.86 -3.33
C LYS A 119 -3.97 -16.62 -3.06
N GLU A 120 -3.11 -17.38 -3.71
CA GLU A 120 -1.66 -17.29 -3.57
C GLU A 120 -1.16 -15.90 -3.99
N ARG A 121 -1.67 -15.39 -5.12
CA ARG A 121 -1.30 -14.09 -5.65
C ARG A 121 -1.79 -12.94 -4.77
N LEU A 122 -3.02 -13.03 -4.27
CA LEU A 122 -3.56 -12.07 -3.31
C LEU A 122 -2.70 -12.01 -2.04
N LEU A 123 -2.32 -13.17 -1.49
CA LEU A 123 -1.47 -13.22 -0.30
C LEU A 123 -0.10 -12.59 -0.54
N GLU A 124 0.51 -12.80 -1.70
CA GLU A 124 1.78 -12.18 -2.07
C GLU A 124 1.66 -10.66 -2.19
N ILE A 125 0.64 -10.18 -2.89
CA ILE A 125 0.41 -8.74 -3.08
C ILE A 125 0.15 -8.06 -1.73
N LEU A 126 -0.73 -8.62 -0.90
CA LEU A 126 -1.04 -8.07 0.41
C LEU A 126 0.18 -8.04 1.32
N LEU A 127 0.95 -9.14 1.35
CA LEU A 127 2.15 -9.21 2.16
C LEU A 127 3.20 -8.20 1.70
N ALA A 128 3.42 -8.05 0.39
CA ALA A 128 4.33 -7.06 -0.15
C ALA A 128 3.89 -5.63 0.17
N HIS A 129 2.58 -5.34 0.09
CA HIS A 129 2.01 -4.04 0.47
C HIS A 129 2.30 -3.71 1.94
N GLU A 130 2.03 -4.63 2.86
CA GLU A 130 2.28 -4.41 4.30
C GLU A 130 3.78 -4.36 4.63
N LEU A 131 4.62 -5.08 3.88
CA LEU A 131 6.08 -4.97 4.01
C LEU A 131 6.58 -3.57 3.65
N PHE A 132 5.95 -2.89 2.69
CA PHE A 132 6.31 -1.50 2.40
C PHE A 132 6.12 -0.60 3.61
N HIS A 133 5.04 -0.75 4.37
CA HIS A 133 4.81 0.04 5.60
C HIS A 133 5.89 -0.24 6.66
N ALA A 134 6.38 -1.47 6.76
CA ALA A 134 7.52 -1.78 7.63
C ALA A 134 8.83 -1.14 7.12
N VAL A 135 9.06 -1.12 5.80
CA VAL A 135 10.19 -0.40 5.17
C VAL A 135 10.06 1.09 5.42
N GLU A 136 8.88 1.65 5.24
CA GLU A 136 8.57 3.06 5.46
C GLU A 136 8.90 3.50 6.91
N GLU A 137 8.60 2.66 7.88
CA GLU A 137 8.93 2.91 9.29
C GLU A 137 10.44 2.82 9.53
N GLN A 138 11.08 1.77 9.01
CA GLN A 138 12.52 1.56 9.17
C GLN A 138 13.35 2.69 8.55
N TYR A 139 12.88 3.28 7.46
CA TYR A 139 13.57 4.32 6.69
C TYR A 139 12.85 5.68 6.72
N ALA A 140 12.13 5.96 7.80
CA ALA A 140 11.29 7.17 7.91
C ALA A 140 12.04 8.49 7.69
N GLY A 141 13.35 8.52 7.93
CA GLY A 141 14.19 9.69 7.68
C GLY A 141 14.64 9.88 6.21
N GLU A 142 14.47 8.87 5.35
CA GLU A 142 14.96 8.87 3.98
C GLU A 142 13.82 8.75 2.95
N ILE A 143 12.77 8.01 3.29
CA ILE A 143 11.72 7.65 2.35
C ILE A 143 10.80 8.83 2.03
N PHE A 144 10.54 9.05 0.74
CA PHE A 144 9.76 10.18 0.24
C PHE A 144 8.40 10.34 0.94
N THR A 145 7.68 9.26 1.17
CA THR A 145 6.35 9.27 1.78
C THR A 145 6.32 9.81 3.22
N ARG A 146 7.46 9.76 3.93
CA ARG A 146 7.62 10.29 5.30
C ARG A 146 8.35 11.62 5.36
N THR A 147 9.22 11.88 4.40
CA THR A 147 10.01 13.12 4.35
C THR A 147 9.28 14.27 3.66
N GLU A 148 8.40 13.95 2.70
CA GLU A 148 7.56 14.94 2.05
C GLU A 148 6.44 15.40 2.97
N LYS A 149 6.37 16.71 3.21
CA LYS A 149 5.41 17.30 4.14
C LYS A 149 4.80 18.57 3.57
N ILE A 150 3.49 18.69 3.73
CA ILE A 150 2.76 19.91 3.40
C ILE A 150 2.63 20.82 4.62
N GLU A 151 2.76 22.12 4.40
CA GLU A 151 2.54 23.12 5.43
C GLU A 151 1.04 23.33 5.66
N LEU A 152 0.60 23.18 6.91
CA LEU A 152 -0.79 23.38 7.30
C LEU A 152 -1.09 24.84 7.59
N TRP A 153 -0.22 25.52 8.37
CA TRP A 153 -0.28 26.95 8.67
C TRP A 153 1.10 27.47 9.12
N ARG A 154 1.30 28.78 8.97
CA ARG A 154 2.57 29.46 9.29
C ARG A 154 2.61 30.18 10.61
N LYS A 155 1.49 30.70 11.10
CA LYS A 155 1.44 31.55 12.30
C LYS A 155 0.52 30.95 13.35
N PRO A 156 0.88 31.05 14.67
CA PRO A 156 2.15 31.57 15.22
C PRO A 156 3.36 30.63 15.04
N PHE A 157 3.13 29.34 14.79
CA PHE A 157 4.17 28.32 14.56
C PHE A 157 3.84 27.56 13.29
N SER A 158 4.87 27.27 12.46
CA SER A 158 4.66 26.42 11.29
C SER A 158 4.31 25.00 11.74
N ASN A 159 3.24 24.45 11.17
CA ASN A 159 2.89 23.05 11.35
C ASN A 159 2.90 22.36 10.00
N ARG A 160 3.55 21.19 9.93
CA ARG A 160 3.68 20.39 8.72
C ARG A 160 3.13 18.98 8.96
N SER A 161 2.45 18.44 7.97
CA SER A 161 1.92 17.08 8.00
C SER A 161 2.41 16.29 6.80
N VAL A 162 2.60 14.99 6.99
CA VAL A 162 2.76 14.06 5.88
C VAL A 162 1.46 13.97 5.09
N ILE A 163 1.54 13.54 3.85
CA ILE A 163 0.40 13.30 2.96
C ILE A 163 0.12 11.79 3.01
N SER A 164 -0.92 11.40 3.74
CA SER A 164 -1.16 9.99 4.11
C SER A 164 -1.35 9.07 2.90
N CYS A 165 -2.03 9.55 1.85
CA CYS A 165 -2.28 8.74 0.67
C CYS A 165 -1.03 8.38 -0.13
N LEU A 166 0.10 9.10 0.04
CA LEU A 166 1.36 8.77 -0.66
C LEU A 166 1.92 7.43 -0.20
N SER A 167 1.75 7.09 1.09
CA SER A 167 2.12 5.80 1.64
C SER A 167 1.39 4.66 0.92
N GLU A 168 0.07 4.77 0.76
CA GLU A 168 -0.75 3.77 0.07
C GLU A 168 -0.40 3.64 -1.42
N ILE A 169 -0.18 4.78 -2.11
CA ILE A 169 0.22 4.76 -3.52
C ILE A 169 1.58 4.07 -3.68
N ALA A 170 2.54 4.39 -2.83
CA ALA A 170 3.87 3.79 -2.87
C ALA A 170 3.84 2.30 -2.49
N ALA A 171 3.04 1.89 -1.50
CA ALA A 171 2.85 0.50 -1.13
C ALA A 171 2.29 -0.35 -2.28
N MET A 172 1.32 0.19 -3.02
CA MET A 172 0.78 -0.46 -4.22
C MET A 172 1.83 -0.60 -5.32
N ALA A 173 2.70 0.39 -5.51
CA ALA A 173 3.77 0.33 -6.50
C ALA A 173 4.91 -0.61 -6.08
N PHE A 174 5.19 -0.73 -4.78
CA PHE A 174 6.15 -1.66 -4.21
C PHE A 174 5.73 -3.13 -4.40
N ALA A 175 4.41 -3.40 -4.33
CA ALA A 175 3.85 -4.75 -4.42
C ALA A 175 3.65 -5.26 -5.87
N ARG A 176 3.91 -4.45 -6.89
CA ARG A 176 3.77 -4.81 -8.33
C ARG A 176 5.03 -5.41 -8.88
#